data_976ef0f11590c468e66a45cf2d284c62
#
_entry.id   976ef0f11590c468e66a45cf2d284c62
#
_cell.length_a   1.000
_cell.length_b   1.000
_cell.length_c   1.000
_cell.angle_alpha   90.00
_cell.angle_beta   90.00
_cell.angle_gamma   90.00
#
_symmetry.space_group_name_H-M   'P 1'
#
loop_
_entity.id
_entity.type
_entity.pdbx_description
1 polymer ?
#
loop_
_entity_poly.entity_id
_entity_poly.type
_entity_poly.pdbx_seq_one_letter_code
_entity_poly.pdbx_strand_id
1 'polypeptide(L)'
;MTHNPPSEGQQLDENYAQYSVINRRNFLSAAGLAASGSALLGASNAEAAAVTAVGPPGGARGGMAVVTDKDREYMREAIRLMRQVGVVDKTGGPFGAVIVLNGKIIAASGNSVVKDKDPTAHAEVNAIRMACRNVGSANLTGAVLYTSCECCPMCYATAYWARIDKIFFAAGWRDYDDIFDDSNIGLDLAKPYPQRQLAPQQILQQEGQAVWQEFRKLPDGARY
;
A
#
# COMPACT_ATOMS: atom_id res chain seq x y z
N MET A 1 12.65 31.55 -34.27
CA MET A 1 13.00 30.43 -33.36
C MET A 1 11.69 29.85 -32.89
N THR A 2 11.27 28.74 -33.49
CA THR A 2 10.02 28.07 -33.18
C THR A 2 10.25 27.11 -32.01
N HIS A 3 9.68 27.42 -30.85
CA HIS A 3 9.63 26.48 -29.71
C HIS A 3 8.69 25.35 -30.08
N ASN A 4 9.24 24.17 -30.31
CA ASN A 4 8.44 22.95 -30.33
C ASN A 4 7.99 22.62 -28.90
N PRO A 5 6.73 22.28 -28.65
CA PRO A 5 6.30 21.78 -27.35
C PRO A 5 7.02 20.47 -27.04
N PRO A 6 7.31 20.19 -25.75
CA PRO A 6 7.95 18.94 -25.34
C PRO A 6 7.09 17.75 -25.78
N SER A 7 7.76 16.64 -26.16
CA SER A 7 7.08 15.40 -26.53
C SER A 7 6.27 14.83 -25.34
N GLU A 8 5.16 14.14 -25.61
CA GLU A 8 4.31 13.53 -24.56
C GLU A 8 5.12 12.67 -23.56
N GLY A 9 6.21 12.05 -23.98
CA GLY A 9 7.10 11.28 -23.10
C GLY A 9 7.85 12.12 -22.07
N GLN A 10 8.27 13.35 -22.42
CA GLN A 10 8.95 14.25 -21.47
C GLN A 10 8.01 14.83 -20.39
N GLN A 11 6.75 15.06 -20.76
CA GLN A 11 5.73 15.57 -19.84
C GLN A 11 5.29 14.48 -18.83
N LEU A 12 5.44 13.20 -19.19
CA LEU A 12 5.11 12.06 -18.34
C LEU A 12 6.19 11.79 -17.28
N ASP A 13 7.47 11.98 -17.62
CA ASP A 13 8.58 11.87 -16.66
C ASP A 13 8.52 12.96 -15.57
N GLU A 14 8.12 14.18 -15.93
CA GLU A 14 7.91 15.26 -14.97
C GLU A 14 6.72 14.99 -14.05
N ASN A 15 5.63 14.41 -14.54
CA ASN A 15 4.49 14.01 -13.72
C ASN A 15 4.82 12.86 -12.76
N TYR A 16 5.69 11.92 -13.15
CA TYR A 16 6.16 10.84 -12.26
C TYR A 16 7.09 11.38 -11.17
N ALA A 17 7.93 12.34 -11.51
CA ALA A 17 8.85 13.00 -10.58
C ALA A 17 8.10 13.73 -9.45
N GLN A 18 6.93 14.33 -9.72
CA GLN A 18 6.17 15.04 -8.68
C GLN A 18 5.64 14.14 -7.57
N TYR A 19 5.37 12.85 -7.85
CA TYR A 19 4.91 11.89 -6.83
C TYR A 19 6.07 11.24 -6.06
N SER A 20 7.28 11.24 -6.62
CA SER A 20 8.49 10.73 -5.95
C SER A 20 9.12 11.74 -4.98
N VAL A 21 8.73 13.01 -5.04
CA VAL A 21 9.31 14.12 -4.24
C VAL A 21 8.25 14.77 -3.34
N ILE A 22 7.43 13.98 -2.64
CA ILE A 22 6.77 14.51 -1.44
C ILE A 22 7.82 14.46 -0.31
N ASN A 23 8.57 15.55 -0.20
CA ASN A 23 9.66 15.69 0.75
C ASN A 23 9.09 15.71 2.19
N ARG A 24 9.68 14.92 3.10
CA ARG A 24 9.33 14.85 4.54
C ARG A 24 9.10 16.21 5.20
N ARG A 25 9.76 17.26 4.71
CA ARG A 25 9.66 18.63 5.25
C ARG A 25 8.28 19.26 5.06
N ASN A 26 7.56 18.93 3.98
CA ASN A 26 6.26 19.54 3.69
C ASN A 26 5.09 18.83 4.39
N PHE A 27 5.29 17.60 4.86
CA PHE A 27 4.26 16.86 5.59
C PHE A 27 4.19 17.26 7.08
N LEU A 28 5.34 17.59 7.68
CA LEU A 28 5.43 17.98 9.09
C LEU A 28 4.99 19.43 9.36
N SER A 29 4.98 20.31 8.35
CA SER A 29 4.54 21.70 8.52
C SER A 29 3.02 21.89 8.57
N ALA A 30 2.23 20.90 8.19
CA ALA A 30 0.77 20.97 8.25
C ALA A 30 0.17 20.47 9.59
N ALA A 31 0.97 19.81 10.44
CA ALA A 31 0.56 19.32 11.76
C ALA A 31 0.95 20.23 12.93
N GLY A 32 1.60 21.35 12.66
CA GLY A 32 2.25 22.19 13.66
C GLY A 32 1.66 23.57 13.88
N LEU A 33 0.33 23.71 14.06
CA LEU A 33 -0.28 24.96 14.50
C LEU A 33 -1.51 24.72 15.38
N ALA A 34 -1.27 24.25 16.61
CA ALA A 34 -2.16 24.50 17.74
C ALA A 34 -1.51 23.97 19.03
N ALA A 35 -0.67 24.77 19.68
CA ALA A 35 -0.51 24.81 21.13
C ALA A 35 0.53 25.89 21.51
N SER A 36 0.07 27.10 21.75
CA SER A 36 0.77 28.09 22.58
C SER A 36 0.07 28.13 23.95
N GLY A 37 0.81 27.85 25.03
CA GLY A 37 0.26 28.00 26.38
C GLY A 37 1.19 27.39 27.44
N SER A 38 2.15 28.19 27.91
CA SER A 38 2.78 28.32 29.24
C SER A 38 2.88 27.13 30.22
N ALA A 39 4.13 26.75 30.47
CA ALA A 39 4.87 26.80 31.76
C ALA A 39 4.55 25.86 32.92
N LEU A 40 5.63 25.25 33.42
CA LEU A 40 6.12 25.03 34.79
C LEU A 40 6.06 23.59 35.31
N LEU A 41 7.29 23.04 35.44
CA LEU A 41 7.87 22.23 36.55
C LEU A 41 7.02 21.12 37.22
N GLY A 42 7.47 19.89 37.10
CA GLY A 42 7.12 18.80 37.96
C GLY A 42 7.73 17.49 37.50
N ALA A 43 8.74 17.04 38.23
CA ALA A 43 9.42 15.77 38.00
C ALA A 43 8.50 14.56 38.25
N SER A 44 8.94 13.43 37.66
CA SER A 44 8.67 12.05 38.02
C SER A 44 7.38 11.39 37.49
N ASN A 45 7.68 10.28 36.94
CA ASN A 45 7.02 9.03 36.65
C ASN A 45 6.86 8.75 35.16
N ALA A 46 7.87 8.06 34.62
CA ALA A 46 7.74 7.32 33.37
C ALA A 46 6.73 6.19 33.62
N GLU A 47 5.46 6.47 33.36
CA GLU A 47 4.47 5.43 33.16
C GLU A 47 4.74 4.77 31.82
N ALA A 48 5.20 3.52 31.88
CA ALA A 48 5.31 2.66 30.70
C ALA A 48 3.92 2.55 30.08
N ALA A 49 3.69 3.27 29.00
CA ALA A 49 2.49 3.11 28.20
C ALA A 49 2.42 1.66 27.73
N ALA A 50 1.51 0.89 28.31
CA ALA A 50 1.17 -0.44 27.85
C ALA A 50 0.78 -0.34 26.38
N VAL A 51 1.64 -0.85 25.48
CA VAL A 51 1.31 -1.00 24.07
C VAL A 51 0.24 -2.07 23.99
N THR A 52 -1.01 -1.64 24.03
CA THR A 52 -2.17 -2.51 23.75
C THR A 52 -1.97 -3.07 22.33
N ALA A 53 -2.03 -4.40 22.23
CA ALA A 53 -2.05 -5.08 20.95
C ALA A 53 -3.15 -4.44 20.09
N VAL A 54 -2.75 -3.76 19.01
CA VAL A 54 -3.69 -3.17 18.06
C VAL A 54 -4.39 -4.33 17.36
N GLY A 55 -5.64 -4.57 17.75
CA GLY A 55 -6.53 -5.50 17.05
C GLY A 55 -6.69 -5.13 15.57
N PRO A 56 -7.31 -5.99 14.76
CA PRO A 56 -7.57 -5.67 13.36
C PRO A 56 -8.29 -4.33 13.24
N PRO A 57 -8.03 -3.57 12.15
CA PRO A 57 -8.60 -2.24 11.97
C PRO A 57 -10.12 -2.28 12.14
N GLY A 58 -10.62 -1.48 13.05
CA GLY A 58 -12.04 -1.31 13.33
C GLY A 58 -12.72 -0.47 12.23
N GLY A 59 -12.49 -0.82 10.97
CA GLY A 59 -13.20 -0.25 9.84
C GLY A 59 -14.66 -0.68 9.86
N ALA A 60 -15.58 0.23 9.58
CA ALA A 60 -17.00 -0.03 9.47
C ALA A 60 -17.24 -1.23 8.54
N ARG A 61 -17.73 -2.33 9.10
CA ARG A 61 -17.98 -3.55 8.34
C ARG A 61 -19.15 -3.27 7.38
N GLY A 62 -18.85 -3.31 6.06
CA GLY A 62 -19.81 -3.77 5.08
C GLY A 62 -20.94 -2.82 4.65
N GLY A 63 -20.76 -1.51 4.68
CA GLY A 63 -21.64 -0.60 3.92
C GLY A 63 -20.97 -0.24 2.60
N MET A 64 -21.69 -0.38 1.46
CA MET A 64 -21.21 0.19 0.20
C MET A 64 -21.08 1.70 0.39
N ALA A 65 -19.85 2.21 0.32
CA ALA A 65 -19.60 3.65 0.46
C ALA A 65 -20.20 4.39 -0.73
N VAL A 66 -20.78 5.57 -0.47
CA VAL A 66 -21.16 6.47 -1.55
C VAL A 66 -19.91 6.90 -2.28
N VAL A 67 -19.84 6.60 -3.58
CA VAL A 67 -18.70 6.97 -4.45
C VAL A 67 -18.86 8.44 -4.84
N THR A 68 -17.85 9.25 -4.53
CA THR A 68 -17.81 10.68 -4.85
C THR A 68 -17.16 10.94 -6.22
N ASP A 69 -17.28 12.16 -6.74
CA ASP A 69 -16.57 12.55 -7.96
C ASP A 69 -15.04 12.56 -7.74
N LYS A 70 -14.60 12.84 -6.53
CA LYS A 70 -13.18 12.79 -6.18
C LYS A 70 -12.63 11.36 -6.20
N ASP A 71 -13.42 10.37 -5.76
CA ASP A 71 -13.05 8.96 -5.89
C ASP A 71 -12.88 8.57 -7.37
N ARG A 72 -13.75 9.09 -8.24
CA ARG A 72 -13.64 8.85 -9.68
C ARG A 72 -12.38 9.48 -10.30
N GLU A 73 -11.95 10.65 -9.83
CA GLU A 73 -10.70 11.28 -10.26
C GLU A 73 -9.48 10.43 -9.88
N TYR A 74 -9.40 9.95 -8.63
CA TYR A 74 -8.33 9.07 -8.18
C TYR A 74 -8.32 7.75 -8.94
N MET A 75 -9.49 7.19 -9.23
CA MET A 75 -9.59 5.98 -10.04
C MET A 75 -9.12 6.20 -11.48
N ARG A 76 -9.45 7.34 -12.11
CA ARG A 76 -8.95 7.66 -13.45
C ARG A 76 -7.43 7.74 -13.47
N GLU A 77 -6.81 8.24 -12.41
CA GLU A 77 -5.34 8.23 -12.30
C GLU A 77 -4.77 6.81 -12.22
N ALA A 78 -5.38 5.92 -11.45
CA ALA A 78 -4.99 4.51 -11.42
C ALA A 78 -5.12 3.85 -12.81
N ILE A 79 -6.21 4.13 -13.54
CA ILE A 79 -6.43 3.64 -14.91
C ILE A 79 -5.42 4.25 -15.89
N ARG A 80 -5.07 5.53 -15.74
CA ARG A 80 -4.03 6.17 -16.55
C ARG A 80 -2.69 5.46 -16.38
N LEU A 81 -2.31 5.16 -15.14
CA LEU A 81 -1.09 4.40 -14.82
C LEU A 81 -1.14 2.99 -15.40
N MET A 82 -2.29 2.31 -15.28
CA MET A 82 -2.53 1.00 -15.91
C MET A 82 -2.18 1.02 -17.40
N ARG A 83 -2.71 2.01 -18.15
CA ARG A 83 -2.42 2.17 -19.57
C ARG A 83 -0.94 2.47 -19.82
N GLN A 84 -0.37 3.37 -19.01
CA GLN A 84 1.03 3.77 -19.16
C GLN A 84 1.96 2.56 -19.08
N VAL A 85 1.90 1.80 -17.99
CA VAL A 85 2.86 0.71 -17.73
C VAL A 85 2.61 -0.54 -18.57
N GLY A 86 1.34 -0.86 -18.87
CA GLY A 86 0.99 -2.07 -19.59
C GLY A 86 1.00 -1.92 -21.09
N VAL A 87 0.57 -0.75 -21.62
CA VAL A 87 0.39 -0.53 -23.06
C VAL A 87 1.53 0.29 -23.67
N VAL A 88 1.95 1.36 -22.98
CA VAL A 88 2.98 2.28 -23.53
C VAL A 88 4.38 1.79 -23.19
N ASP A 89 4.71 1.70 -21.89
CA ASP A 89 6.08 1.41 -21.41
C ASP A 89 6.38 -0.10 -21.40
N LYS A 90 5.36 -0.94 -21.30
CA LYS A 90 5.47 -2.41 -21.21
C LYS A 90 6.41 -2.87 -20.09
N THR A 91 6.35 -2.18 -18.95
CA THR A 91 7.16 -2.48 -17.75
C THR A 91 6.61 -3.66 -16.97
N GLY A 92 5.35 -4.04 -17.22
CA GLY A 92 4.65 -5.15 -16.57
C GLY A 92 3.25 -5.30 -17.10
N GLY A 93 2.39 -6.01 -16.37
CA GLY A 93 0.97 -6.10 -16.69
C GLY A 93 0.25 -4.75 -16.59
N PRO A 94 -0.94 -4.59 -17.22
CA PRO A 94 -1.71 -3.36 -17.21
C PRO A 94 -2.42 -3.18 -15.86
N PHE A 95 -1.66 -2.79 -14.84
CA PHE A 95 -2.17 -2.54 -13.48
C PHE A 95 -1.60 -1.23 -12.94
N GLY A 96 -2.46 -0.42 -12.34
CA GLY A 96 -2.09 0.87 -11.76
C GLY A 96 -2.78 1.08 -10.41
N ALA A 97 -2.10 1.76 -9.48
CA ALA A 97 -2.61 1.97 -8.14
C ALA A 97 -2.25 3.36 -7.58
N VAL A 98 -3.15 3.93 -6.80
CA VAL A 98 -3.04 5.23 -6.14
C VAL A 98 -3.42 5.10 -4.68
N ILE A 99 -2.59 5.63 -3.78
CA ILE A 99 -2.88 5.73 -2.34
C ILE A 99 -3.21 7.18 -2.00
N VAL A 100 -4.37 7.36 -1.39
CA VAL A 100 -4.86 8.68 -0.95
C VAL A 100 -4.99 8.71 0.57
N LEU A 101 -4.44 9.74 1.20
CA LEU A 101 -4.57 10.02 2.62
C LEU A 101 -4.99 11.49 2.81
N ASN A 102 -6.03 11.74 3.60
CA ASN A 102 -6.57 13.08 3.85
C ASN A 102 -6.86 13.87 2.55
N GLY A 103 -7.44 13.19 1.55
CA GLY A 103 -7.80 13.79 0.27
C GLY A 103 -6.64 14.14 -0.65
N LYS A 104 -5.41 13.68 -0.33
CA LYS A 104 -4.21 13.90 -1.15
C LYS A 104 -3.62 12.57 -1.61
N ILE A 105 -3.18 12.49 -2.86
CA ILE A 105 -2.39 11.36 -3.35
C ILE A 105 -1.03 11.40 -2.64
N ILE A 106 -0.72 10.36 -1.89
CA ILE A 106 0.57 10.20 -1.20
C ILE A 106 1.49 9.22 -1.90
N ALA A 107 0.96 8.39 -2.79
CA ALA A 107 1.72 7.50 -3.66
C ALA A 107 0.89 7.09 -4.87
N ALA A 108 1.56 6.86 -5.99
CA ALA A 108 0.96 6.34 -7.21
C ALA A 108 2.00 5.49 -7.94
N SER A 109 1.62 4.32 -8.46
CA SER A 109 2.53 3.41 -9.15
C SER A 109 1.81 2.52 -10.14
N GLY A 110 2.53 2.06 -11.14
CA GLY A 110 2.12 0.97 -12.00
C GLY A 110 2.86 -0.32 -11.68
N ASN A 111 2.44 -1.40 -12.34
CA ASN A 111 3.12 -2.69 -12.30
C ASN A 111 4.50 -2.61 -12.97
N SER A 112 5.53 -3.16 -12.31
CA SER A 112 6.90 -3.16 -12.81
C SER A 112 7.58 -4.54 -12.73
N VAL A 113 6.78 -5.61 -12.65
CA VAL A 113 7.24 -7.00 -12.53
C VAL A 113 8.30 -7.35 -13.57
N VAL A 114 8.07 -6.99 -14.83
CA VAL A 114 8.99 -7.30 -15.94
C VAL A 114 10.25 -6.45 -15.85
N LYS A 115 10.09 -5.15 -15.62
CA LYS A 115 11.19 -4.18 -15.53
C LYS A 115 12.12 -4.50 -14.36
N ASP A 116 11.55 -4.75 -13.18
CA ASP A 116 12.31 -4.93 -11.94
C ASP A 116 12.72 -6.39 -11.73
N LYS A 117 12.22 -7.33 -12.55
CA LYS A 117 12.39 -8.79 -12.38
C LYS A 117 11.97 -9.24 -10.98
N ASP A 118 10.93 -8.62 -10.45
CA ASP A 118 10.38 -8.89 -9.13
C ASP A 118 8.90 -9.30 -9.27
N PRO A 119 8.53 -10.57 -9.00
CA PRO A 119 7.16 -11.05 -9.11
C PRO A 119 6.21 -10.37 -8.11
N THR A 120 6.74 -9.66 -7.12
CA THR A 120 5.93 -8.92 -6.14
C THR A 120 5.74 -7.45 -6.48
N ALA A 121 6.36 -6.95 -7.55
CA ALA A 121 6.27 -5.55 -7.99
C ALA A 121 4.94 -5.22 -8.68
N HIS A 122 3.82 -5.64 -8.08
CA HIS A 122 2.47 -5.24 -8.46
C HIS A 122 2.25 -3.75 -8.15
N ALA A 123 1.35 -3.12 -8.88
CA ALA A 123 1.07 -1.69 -8.75
C ALA A 123 0.70 -1.28 -7.32
N GLU A 124 -0.15 -2.06 -6.68
CA GLU A 124 -0.63 -1.84 -5.30
C GLU A 124 0.51 -1.99 -4.28
N VAL A 125 1.32 -3.05 -4.42
CA VAL A 125 2.48 -3.30 -3.54
C VAL A 125 3.48 -2.17 -3.67
N ASN A 126 3.79 -1.74 -4.90
CA ASN A 126 4.68 -0.62 -5.17
C ASN A 126 4.14 0.69 -4.57
N ALA A 127 2.85 0.99 -4.77
CA ALA A 127 2.20 2.18 -4.23
C ALA A 127 2.19 2.18 -2.69
N ILE A 128 1.86 1.04 -2.05
CA ILE A 128 1.88 0.91 -0.59
C ILE A 128 3.30 1.09 -0.04
N ARG A 129 4.31 0.43 -0.64
CA ARG A 129 5.72 0.60 -0.25
C ARG A 129 6.17 2.06 -0.35
N MET A 130 5.77 2.74 -1.42
CA MET A 130 6.05 4.17 -1.61
C MET A 130 5.34 5.02 -0.55
N ALA A 131 4.04 4.78 -0.31
CA ALA A 131 3.26 5.48 0.69
C ALA A 131 3.86 5.34 2.09
N CYS A 132 4.23 4.12 2.49
CA CYS A 132 4.89 3.85 3.78
C CYS A 132 6.19 4.65 3.94
N ARG A 133 7.02 4.70 2.88
CA ARG A 133 8.24 5.52 2.90
C ARG A 133 7.94 7.01 3.00
N ASN A 134 6.95 7.50 2.27
CA ASN A 134 6.59 8.92 2.26
C ASN A 134 6.01 9.39 3.60
N VAL A 135 5.23 8.52 4.25
CA VAL A 135 4.65 8.78 5.60
C VAL A 135 5.68 8.50 6.71
N GLY A 136 6.67 7.64 6.47
CA GLY A 136 7.64 7.20 7.47
C GLY A 136 7.07 6.16 8.44
N SER A 137 6.02 5.43 8.03
CA SER A 137 5.33 4.43 8.85
C SER A 137 4.83 3.27 8.00
N ALA A 138 4.83 2.05 8.54
CA ALA A 138 4.15 0.91 7.93
C ALA A 138 2.62 0.95 8.13
N ASN A 139 2.12 1.84 9.00
CA ASN A 139 0.70 2.01 9.29
C ASN A 139 0.15 3.19 8.47
N LEU A 140 -0.78 2.90 7.56
CA LEU A 140 -1.46 3.84 6.68
C LEU A 140 -2.95 3.98 7.05
N THR A 141 -3.29 3.86 8.32
CA THR A 141 -4.68 4.06 8.79
C THR A 141 -5.22 5.41 8.30
N GLY A 142 -6.45 5.41 7.78
CA GLY A 142 -7.09 6.56 7.15
C GLY A 142 -6.83 6.65 5.63
N ALA A 143 -5.91 5.83 5.09
CA ALA A 143 -5.66 5.84 3.65
C ALA A 143 -6.66 4.99 2.87
N VAL A 144 -6.87 5.38 1.62
CA VAL A 144 -7.70 4.68 0.64
C VAL A 144 -6.83 4.26 -0.53
N LEU A 145 -6.97 3.01 -0.95
CA LEU A 145 -6.35 2.46 -2.16
C LEU A 145 -7.35 2.51 -3.31
N TYR A 146 -6.95 3.12 -4.42
CA TYR A 146 -7.63 3.04 -5.72
C TYR A 146 -6.75 2.22 -6.64
N THR A 147 -7.25 1.07 -7.09
CA THR A 147 -6.54 0.18 -8.00
C THR A 147 -7.32 -0.04 -9.29
N SER A 148 -6.63 -0.08 -10.41
CA SER A 148 -7.27 -0.27 -11.72
C SER A 148 -7.96 -1.62 -11.86
N CYS A 149 -7.51 -2.62 -11.09
CA CYS A 149 -8.05 -3.98 -11.10
C CYS A 149 -8.27 -4.48 -9.67
N GLU A 150 -9.14 -5.47 -9.50
CA GLU A 150 -9.38 -6.14 -8.24
C GLU A 150 -8.06 -6.71 -7.68
N CYS A 151 -7.83 -6.52 -6.38
CA CYS A 151 -6.59 -6.97 -5.74
C CYS A 151 -6.47 -8.49 -5.78
N CYS A 152 -5.33 -8.99 -6.24
CA CYS A 152 -4.96 -10.37 -6.00
C CYS A 152 -4.72 -10.63 -4.49
N PRO A 153 -4.66 -11.88 -4.02
CA PRO A 153 -4.45 -12.18 -2.60
C PRO A 153 -3.20 -11.55 -1.99
N MET A 154 -2.10 -11.42 -2.75
CA MET A 154 -0.87 -10.74 -2.29
C MET A 154 -1.10 -9.25 -2.05
N CYS A 155 -1.73 -8.56 -3.00
CA CYS A 155 -2.01 -7.13 -2.90
C CYS A 155 -3.00 -6.81 -1.77
N TYR A 156 -4.06 -7.65 -1.65
CA TYR A 156 -5.01 -7.54 -0.55
C TYR A 156 -4.33 -7.73 0.82
N ALA A 157 -3.48 -8.76 0.97
CA ALA A 157 -2.74 -8.99 2.20
C ALA A 157 -1.79 -7.81 2.51
N THR A 158 -1.14 -7.23 1.49
CA THR A 158 -0.28 -6.06 1.65
C THR A 158 -1.07 -4.85 2.16
N ALA A 159 -2.24 -4.58 1.57
CA ALA A 159 -3.14 -3.50 2.00
C ALA A 159 -3.64 -3.72 3.45
N TYR A 160 -3.99 -4.97 3.79
CA TYR A 160 -4.39 -5.35 5.15
C TYR A 160 -3.29 -5.09 6.19
N TRP A 161 -2.06 -5.51 5.91
CA TRP A 161 -0.91 -5.27 6.79
C TRP A 161 -0.56 -3.78 6.91
N ALA A 162 -0.72 -3.02 5.84
CA ALA A 162 -0.54 -1.58 5.84
C ALA A 162 -1.68 -0.81 6.54
N ARG A 163 -2.75 -1.48 7.00
CA ARG A 163 -3.92 -0.85 7.64
C ARG A 163 -4.64 0.13 6.72
N ILE A 164 -4.74 -0.18 5.42
CA ILE A 164 -5.57 0.58 4.48
C ILE A 164 -7.04 0.46 4.91
N ASP A 165 -7.75 1.58 5.00
CA ASP A 165 -9.14 1.60 5.48
C ASP A 165 -10.13 1.14 4.41
N LYS A 166 -9.83 1.41 3.13
CA LYS A 166 -10.75 1.12 2.03
C LYS A 166 -10.01 0.86 0.73
N ILE A 167 -10.58 -0.02 -0.09
CA ILE A 167 -10.11 -0.33 -1.44
C ILE A 167 -11.24 -0.06 -2.43
N PHE A 168 -10.95 0.67 -3.49
CA PHE A 168 -11.79 0.79 -4.68
C PHE A 168 -11.05 0.17 -5.86
N PHE A 169 -11.76 -0.55 -6.72
CA PHE A 169 -11.20 -1.09 -7.95
C PHE A 169 -12.11 -0.81 -9.14
N ALA A 170 -11.57 -0.87 -10.37
CA ALA A 170 -12.33 -0.62 -11.59
C ALA A 170 -12.68 -1.92 -12.32
N ALA A 171 -11.69 -2.69 -12.79
CA ALA A 171 -11.91 -3.98 -13.47
C ALA A 171 -11.92 -5.14 -12.46
N GLY A 172 -12.88 -6.03 -12.55
CA GLY A 172 -12.90 -7.28 -11.78
C GLY A 172 -12.06 -8.37 -12.46
N TRP A 173 -11.75 -9.46 -11.75
CA TRP A 173 -10.94 -10.57 -12.30
C TRP A 173 -11.50 -11.13 -13.60
N ARG A 174 -12.81 -11.21 -13.74
CA ARG A 174 -13.48 -11.73 -14.95
C ARG A 174 -13.26 -10.88 -16.21
N ASP A 175 -12.79 -9.65 -16.04
CA ASP A 175 -12.51 -8.74 -17.17
C ASP A 175 -11.17 -9.06 -17.84
N TYR A 176 -10.32 -9.91 -17.22
CA TYR A 176 -8.97 -10.24 -17.70
C TYR A 176 -8.46 -11.65 -17.31
N ASP A 177 -9.36 -12.57 -16.89
CA ASP A 177 -9.01 -13.94 -16.48
C ASP A 177 -8.51 -14.82 -17.63
N ASP A 178 -8.68 -14.38 -18.86
CA ASP A 178 -8.08 -14.96 -20.06
C ASP A 178 -6.58 -14.67 -20.21
N ILE A 179 -6.05 -13.68 -19.46
CA ILE A 179 -4.64 -13.22 -19.53
C ILE A 179 -3.92 -13.46 -18.21
N PHE A 180 -4.55 -13.17 -17.07
CA PHE A 180 -3.98 -13.29 -15.74
C PHE A 180 -4.91 -14.08 -14.81
N ASP A 181 -4.38 -15.09 -14.14
CA ASP A 181 -5.13 -15.97 -13.25
C ASP A 181 -4.81 -15.71 -11.78
N ASP A 182 -5.34 -14.60 -11.26
CA ASP A 182 -5.16 -14.20 -9.85
C ASP A 182 -6.10 -14.94 -8.89
N SER A 183 -7.20 -15.51 -9.39
CA SER A 183 -8.24 -16.13 -8.57
C SER A 183 -7.80 -17.47 -7.96
N ASN A 184 -6.98 -18.24 -8.66
CA ASN A 184 -6.53 -19.57 -8.24
C ASN A 184 -5.67 -19.53 -6.96
N ILE A 185 -4.95 -18.45 -6.71
CA ILE A 185 -4.13 -18.29 -5.48
C ILE A 185 -5.02 -18.36 -4.23
N GLY A 186 -6.16 -17.67 -4.25
CA GLY A 186 -7.12 -17.69 -3.14
C GLY A 186 -7.69 -19.07 -2.88
N LEU A 187 -8.08 -19.77 -3.94
CA LEU A 187 -8.59 -21.13 -3.87
C LEU A 187 -7.53 -22.13 -3.37
N ASP A 188 -6.27 -21.95 -3.80
CA ASP A 188 -5.17 -22.81 -3.35
C ASP A 188 -4.84 -22.59 -1.88
N LEU A 189 -4.82 -21.33 -1.42
CA LEU A 189 -4.60 -20.99 -0.01
C LEU A 189 -5.68 -21.54 0.94
N ALA A 190 -6.90 -21.72 0.48
CA ALA A 190 -8.00 -22.31 1.25
C ALA A 190 -7.83 -23.82 1.48
N LYS A 191 -7.00 -24.51 0.70
CA LYS A 191 -6.75 -25.95 0.85
C LYS A 191 -5.89 -26.25 2.08
N PRO A 192 -6.03 -27.46 2.68
CA PRO A 192 -5.06 -27.98 3.64
C PRO A 192 -3.65 -28.04 3.03
N TYR A 193 -2.61 -27.87 3.84
CA TYR A 193 -1.21 -27.81 3.40
C TYR A 193 -0.80 -28.89 2.39
N PRO A 194 -1.09 -30.20 2.62
CA PRO A 194 -0.66 -31.24 1.68
C PRO A 194 -1.33 -31.17 0.31
N GLN A 195 -2.44 -30.41 0.18
CA GLN A 195 -3.22 -30.31 -1.06
C GLN A 195 -2.90 -29.04 -1.85
N ARG A 196 -2.04 -28.14 -1.30
CA ARG A 196 -1.63 -26.92 -1.96
C ARG A 196 -0.61 -27.20 -3.04
N GLN A 197 -0.65 -26.40 -4.11
CA GLN A 197 0.34 -26.47 -5.17
C GLN A 197 1.78 -26.28 -4.62
N LEU A 198 1.95 -25.36 -3.67
CA LEU A 198 3.17 -25.18 -2.90
C LEU A 198 2.91 -25.70 -1.48
N ALA A 199 2.98 -27.03 -1.29
CA ALA A 199 2.71 -27.67 -0.01
C ALA A 199 3.82 -27.35 1.01
N PRO A 200 3.58 -26.54 2.06
CA PRO A 200 4.61 -26.24 3.04
C PRO A 200 4.83 -27.42 4.00
N GLN A 201 6.07 -27.60 4.43
CA GLN A 201 6.43 -28.55 5.47
C GLN A 201 7.08 -27.82 6.63
N GLN A 202 6.69 -28.19 7.85
CA GLN A 202 7.28 -27.63 9.06
C GLN A 202 8.55 -28.43 9.42
N ILE A 203 9.68 -27.72 9.57
CA ILE A 203 10.95 -28.28 10.05
C ILE A 203 11.50 -27.38 11.17
N LEU A 204 12.31 -27.91 12.06
CA LEU A 204 12.99 -27.18 13.15
C LEU A 204 12.07 -26.33 14.03
N GLN A 205 10.86 -26.83 14.29
CA GLN A 205 9.84 -26.10 15.08
C GLN A 205 10.37 -25.63 16.42
N GLN A 206 11.10 -26.47 17.16
CA GLN A 206 11.59 -26.14 18.51
C GLN A 206 12.60 -24.99 18.47
N GLU A 207 13.51 -24.98 17.49
CA GLU A 207 14.47 -23.89 17.31
C GLU A 207 13.77 -22.57 16.97
N GLY A 208 12.78 -22.61 16.06
CA GLY A 208 11.96 -21.45 15.75
C GLY A 208 11.16 -20.93 16.95
N GLN A 209 10.62 -21.85 17.78
CA GLN A 209 9.92 -21.47 19.00
C GLN A 209 10.83 -20.82 20.04
N ALA A 210 12.07 -21.25 20.15
CA ALA A 210 13.05 -20.66 21.08
C ALA A 210 13.26 -19.17 20.76
N VAL A 211 13.43 -18.79 19.49
CA VAL A 211 13.58 -17.39 19.06
C VAL A 211 12.34 -16.57 19.43
N TRP A 212 11.11 -17.13 19.24
CA TRP A 212 9.90 -16.46 19.66
C TRP A 212 9.81 -16.23 21.20
N GLN A 213 10.36 -17.16 21.99
CA GLN A 213 10.43 -16.99 23.45
C GLN A 213 11.41 -15.87 23.84
N GLU A 214 12.55 -15.77 23.14
CA GLU A 214 13.51 -14.66 23.32
C GLU A 214 12.88 -13.32 22.94
N PHE A 215 12.23 -13.25 21.76
CA PHE A 215 11.57 -12.03 21.28
C PHE A 215 10.50 -11.52 22.25
N ARG A 216 9.71 -12.43 22.86
CA ARG A 216 8.67 -12.04 23.84
C ARG A 216 9.23 -11.39 25.10
N LYS A 217 10.50 -11.65 25.43
CA LYS A 217 11.18 -11.07 26.61
C LYS A 217 11.76 -9.69 26.33
N LEU A 218 11.85 -9.28 25.06
CA LEU A 218 12.36 -7.96 24.71
C LEU A 218 11.34 -6.88 25.12
N PRO A 219 11.75 -5.86 25.93
CA PRO A 219 10.87 -4.79 26.36
C PRO A 219 10.45 -3.86 25.19
N ASP A 220 11.30 -3.78 24.17
CA ASP A 220 11.17 -2.92 23.00
C ASP A 220 11.01 -3.72 21.70
N GLY A 221 10.60 -4.97 21.77
CA GLY A 221 10.38 -5.82 20.60
C GLY A 221 9.40 -5.18 19.61
N ALA A 222 9.81 -5.06 18.33
CA ALA A 222 9.02 -4.43 17.28
C ALA A 222 7.63 -5.06 17.14
N ARG A 223 6.61 -4.21 17.12
CA ARG A 223 5.21 -4.57 16.88
C ARG A 223 4.68 -3.72 15.72
N TYR A 224 3.93 -4.31 14.80
CA TYR A 224 3.33 -3.62 13.64
C TYR A 224 2.00 -4.24 13.23
#